data_207890f5e9464f81f85eaf00ae2c7601
#
_entry.id   207890f5e9464f81f85eaf00ae2c7601
#
_cell.length_a   1.000
_cell.length_b   1.000
_cell.length_c   1.000
_cell.angle_alpha   90.00
_cell.angle_beta   90.00
_cell.angle_gamma   90.00
#
_symmetry.space_group_name_H-M   'P 1'
#
loop_
_entity.id
_entity.type
_entity.pdbx_description
1 polymer ?
#
loop_
_entity_poly.entity_id
_entity_poly.type
_entity_poly.pdbx_seq_one_letter_code
_entity_poly.pdbx_strand_id
1 'polypeptide(L)'
;MIEQVSIYLTSMVLGIMLFFSFVIAPVVFTTLDEDNARKFIRRIFPYYYNVNLGICLIVLLTFIFLSKLGIDFYLILAISLLFAVSNYLLMPLINKYRDESQDKKFKYSHFISVVINFVQMIFLALLLI
;
A
#
# COMPACT_ATOMS: atom_id res chain seq x y z
N MET A 1 1.29 16.77 -20.89
CA MET A 1 0.08 15.98 -20.62
C MET A 1 0.39 14.65 -19.92
N ILE A 2 1.23 13.78 -20.48
CA ILE A 2 1.58 12.48 -19.87
C ILE A 2 2.26 12.63 -18.51
N GLU A 3 3.15 13.60 -18.34
CA GLU A 3 3.75 13.91 -17.05
C GLU A 3 2.72 14.33 -15.99
N GLN A 4 1.76 15.15 -16.38
CA GLN A 4 0.68 15.58 -15.49
C GLN A 4 -0.18 14.40 -15.05
N VAL A 5 -0.43 13.44 -15.94
CA VAL A 5 -1.15 12.21 -15.59
C VAL A 5 -0.39 11.42 -14.52
N SER A 6 0.93 11.31 -14.63
CA SER A 6 1.74 10.65 -13.61
C SER A 6 1.63 11.32 -12.24
N ILE A 7 1.64 12.66 -12.20
CA ILE A 7 1.47 13.43 -10.96
C ILE A 7 0.08 13.17 -10.36
N TYR A 8 -0.97 13.20 -11.17
CA TYR A 8 -2.32 12.94 -10.67
C TYR A 8 -2.49 11.51 -10.16
N LEU A 9 -1.95 10.53 -10.85
CA LEU A 9 -2.00 9.13 -10.43
C LEU A 9 -1.21 8.90 -9.14
N THR A 10 -0.01 9.48 -9.04
CA THR A 10 0.80 9.41 -7.81
C THR A 10 0.08 10.07 -6.63
N SER A 11 -0.54 11.23 -6.84
CA SER A 11 -1.35 11.91 -5.83
C SER A 11 -2.56 11.08 -5.41
N MET A 12 -3.18 10.38 -6.36
CA MET A 12 -4.30 9.48 -6.08
C MET A 12 -3.88 8.34 -5.18
N VAL A 13 -2.75 7.69 -5.46
CA VAL A 13 -2.22 6.61 -4.60
C VAL A 13 -1.96 7.12 -3.19
N LEU A 14 -1.29 8.26 -3.06
CA LEU A 14 -1.03 8.86 -1.75
C LEU A 14 -2.34 9.17 -1.00
N GLY A 15 -3.33 9.74 -1.68
CA GLY A 15 -4.64 10.03 -1.11
C GLY A 15 -5.38 8.78 -0.65
N ILE A 16 -5.36 7.71 -1.44
CA ILE A 16 -5.95 6.41 -1.08
C ILE A 16 -5.26 5.87 0.18
N MET A 17 -3.93 5.91 0.24
CA MET A 17 -3.17 5.41 1.38
C MET A 17 -3.45 6.21 2.65
N LEU A 18 -3.48 7.53 2.57
CA LEU A 18 -3.77 8.42 3.69
C LEU A 18 -5.19 8.18 4.22
N PHE A 19 -6.17 8.14 3.33
CA PHE A 19 -7.57 7.93 3.70
C PHE A 19 -7.77 6.55 4.34
N PHE A 20 -7.20 5.51 3.74
CA PHE A 20 -7.30 4.15 4.28
C PHE A 20 -6.65 4.05 5.66
N SER A 21 -5.43 4.59 5.82
CA SER A 21 -4.64 4.45 7.06
C SER A 21 -5.19 5.28 8.21
N PHE A 22 -5.65 6.50 7.93
CA PHE A 22 -6.05 7.45 8.98
C PHE A 22 -7.57 7.56 9.18
N VAL A 23 -8.37 7.07 8.25
CA VAL A 23 -9.84 7.11 8.34
C VAL A 23 -10.45 5.72 8.34
N ILE A 24 -10.25 4.95 7.27
CA ILE A 24 -10.93 3.65 7.13
C ILE A 24 -10.53 2.68 8.25
N ALA A 25 -9.24 2.44 8.45
CA ALA A 25 -8.78 1.48 9.43
C ALA A 25 -9.20 1.86 10.86
N PRO A 26 -8.98 3.10 11.35
CA PRO A 26 -9.47 3.49 12.68
C PRO A 26 -11.00 3.37 12.83
N VAL A 27 -11.78 3.76 11.82
CA VAL A 27 -13.25 3.67 11.89
C VAL A 27 -13.70 2.22 11.95
N VAL A 28 -13.11 1.33 11.18
CA VAL A 28 -13.43 -0.10 11.20
C VAL A 28 -13.18 -0.69 12.60
N PHE A 29 -12.02 -0.44 13.17
CA PHE A 29 -11.65 -1.00 14.48
C PHE A 29 -12.39 -0.38 15.66
N THR A 30 -12.94 0.82 15.52
CA THR A 30 -13.74 1.46 16.58
C THR A 30 -15.24 1.25 16.43
N THR A 31 -15.71 0.85 15.26
CA THR A 31 -17.16 0.70 14.96
C THR A 31 -17.61 -0.75 14.96
N LEU A 32 -16.77 -1.65 14.43
CA LEU A 32 -17.09 -3.08 14.30
C LEU A 32 -16.51 -3.87 15.48
N ASP A 33 -17.20 -4.94 15.86
CA ASP A 33 -16.63 -5.94 16.77
C ASP A 33 -15.42 -6.62 16.12
N GLU A 34 -14.60 -7.28 16.94
CA GLU A 34 -13.32 -7.84 16.51
C GLU A 34 -13.47 -8.81 15.31
N ASP A 35 -14.47 -9.69 15.34
CA ASP A 35 -14.68 -10.67 14.28
C ASP A 35 -15.10 -10.03 12.95
N ASN A 36 -16.02 -9.06 13.00
CA ASN A 36 -16.47 -8.34 11.80
C ASN A 36 -15.39 -7.40 11.25
N ALA A 37 -14.64 -6.72 12.13
CA ALA A 37 -13.50 -5.91 11.73
C ALA A 37 -12.46 -6.76 10.98
N ARG A 38 -12.13 -7.94 11.51
CA ARG A 38 -11.19 -8.88 10.89
C ARG A 38 -11.66 -9.34 9.51
N LYS A 39 -12.94 -9.72 9.38
CA LYS A 39 -13.53 -10.12 8.10
C LYS A 39 -13.49 -8.99 7.08
N PHE A 40 -13.83 -7.78 7.49
CA PHE A 40 -13.79 -6.61 6.62
C PHE A 40 -12.38 -6.34 6.12
N ILE A 41 -11.41 -6.28 7.03
CA ILE A 41 -10.01 -5.99 6.70
C ILE A 41 -9.43 -7.04 5.75
N ARG A 42 -9.67 -8.34 6.00
CA ARG A 42 -9.20 -9.41 5.11
C ARG A 42 -9.78 -9.31 3.71
N ARG A 43 -11.00 -8.80 3.58
CA ARG A 43 -11.66 -8.64 2.29
C ARG A 43 -11.19 -7.39 1.54
N ILE A 44 -10.96 -6.28 2.24
CA ILE A 44 -10.62 -5.01 1.61
C ILE A 44 -9.14 -4.91 1.21
N PHE A 45 -8.22 -5.52 1.97
CA PHE A 45 -6.79 -5.39 1.71
C PHE A 45 -6.33 -5.84 0.33
N PRO A 46 -6.79 -6.98 -0.23
CA PRO A 46 -6.41 -7.34 -1.59
C PRO A 46 -6.79 -6.28 -2.62
N TYR A 47 -7.96 -5.66 -2.47
CA TYR A 47 -8.36 -4.55 -3.34
C TYR A 47 -7.48 -3.33 -3.14
N TYR A 48 -7.21 -2.96 -1.90
CA TYR A 48 -6.34 -1.85 -1.56
C TYR A 48 -4.95 -2.00 -2.21
N TYR A 49 -4.31 -3.14 -2.02
CA TYR A 49 -2.98 -3.39 -2.58
C TYR A 49 -3.00 -3.50 -4.10
N ASN A 50 -3.96 -4.20 -4.68
CA ASN A 50 -4.03 -4.39 -6.13
C ASN A 50 -4.36 -3.09 -6.88
N VAL A 51 -5.25 -2.26 -6.36
CA VAL A 51 -5.57 -0.96 -6.96
C VAL A 51 -4.35 -0.05 -6.92
N ASN A 52 -3.70 0.08 -5.77
CA ASN A 52 -2.51 0.91 -5.62
C ASN A 52 -1.36 0.40 -6.50
N LEU A 53 -1.12 -0.91 -6.54
CA LEU A 53 -0.11 -1.52 -7.40
C LEU A 53 -0.41 -1.26 -8.87
N GLY A 54 -1.65 -1.43 -9.30
CA GLY A 54 -2.07 -1.19 -10.69
C GLY A 54 -1.81 0.25 -11.11
N ILE A 55 -2.17 1.22 -10.28
CA ILE A 55 -1.91 2.64 -10.54
C ILE A 55 -0.40 2.92 -10.59
N CYS A 56 0.38 2.39 -9.65
CA CYS A 56 1.84 2.55 -9.64
C CYS A 56 2.50 1.95 -10.89
N LEU A 57 2.01 0.80 -11.38
CA LEU A 57 2.51 0.21 -12.62
C LEU A 57 2.22 1.09 -13.84
N ILE A 58 1.08 1.75 -13.89
CA ILE A 58 0.77 2.72 -14.96
C ILE A 58 1.76 3.89 -14.91
N VAL A 59 2.03 4.43 -13.72
CA VAL A 59 3.02 5.51 -13.53
C VAL A 59 4.41 5.04 -13.97
N LEU A 60 4.80 3.82 -13.59
CA LEU A 60 6.09 3.23 -13.97
C LEU A 60 6.22 3.11 -15.50
N LEU A 61 5.19 2.61 -16.17
CA LEU A 61 5.15 2.54 -17.63
C LEU A 61 5.25 3.92 -18.28
N THR A 62 4.62 4.92 -17.69
CA THR A 62 4.71 6.31 -18.15
C THR A 62 6.16 6.82 -18.10
N PHE A 63 6.89 6.54 -17.01
CA PHE A 63 8.30 6.92 -16.89
C PHE A 63 9.18 6.19 -17.91
N ILE A 64 8.93 4.91 -18.16
CA ILE A 64 9.63 4.14 -19.19
C ILE A 64 9.36 4.76 -20.57
N PHE A 65 8.09 5.04 -20.89
CA PHE A 65 7.69 5.62 -22.17
C PHE A 65 8.34 6.99 -22.41
N LEU A 66 8.48 7.81 -21.37
CA LEU A 66 9.12 9.11 -21.44
C LEU A 66 10.64 9.05 -21.32
N SER A 67 11.23 7.86 -21.19
CA SER A 67 12.66 7.64 -20.98
C SER A 67 13.21 8.37 -19.74
N LYS A 68 12.36 8.57 -18.72
CA LYS A 68 12.71 9.20 -17.44
C LYS A 68 13.15 8.15 -16.42
N LEU A 69 14.37 7.66 -16.55
CA LEU A 69 14.93 6.58 -15.72
C LEU A 69 15.83 7.12 -14.58
N GLY A 70 15.47 8.25 -14.01
CA GLY A 70 16.17 8.86 -12.88
C GLY A 70 15.70 8.33 -11.51
N ILE A 71 15.96 9.12 -10.46
CA ILE A 71 15.62 8.74 -9.09
C ILE A 71 14.11 8.48 -8.91
N ASP A 72 13.27 9.25 -9.59
CA ASP A 72 11.81 9.10 -9.51
C ASP A 72 11.35 7.75 -10.05
N PHE A 73 11.99 7.24 -11.11
CA PHE A 73 11.72 5.91 -11.61
C PHE A 73 12.03 4.83 -10.56
N TYR A 74 13.16 4.93 -9.88
CA TYR A 74 13.53 3.96 -8.85
C TYR A 74 12.65 4.07 -7.60
N LEU A 75 12.18 5.26 -7.26
CA LEU A 75 11.23 5.44 -6.18
C LEU A 75 9.88 4.75 -6.48
N ILE A 76 9.30 4.99 -7.67
CA ILE A 76 8.03 4.34 -8.03
C ILE A 76 8.19 2.82 -8.21
N LEU A 77 9.36 2.37 -8.69
CA LEU A 77 9.67 0.95 -8.76
C LEU A 77 9.70 0.33 -7.37
N ALA A 78 10.38 0.95 -6.42
CA ALA A 78 10.44 0.49 -5.03
C ALA A 78 9.05 0.45 -4.40
N ILE A 79 8.24 1.48 -4.60
CA ILE A 79 6.85 1.55 -4.10
C ILE A 79 6.03 0.38 -4.67
N SER A 80 6.14 0.13 -5.97
CA SER A 80 5.42 -0.96 -6.65
C SER A 80 5.82 -2.33 -6.11
N LEU A 81 7.12 -2.56 -5.93
CA LEU A 81 7.64 -3.81 -5.36
C LEU A 81 7.16 -4.00 -3.91
N LEU A 82 7.11 -2.94 -3.11
CA LEU A 82 6.62 -3.01 -1.73
C LEU A 82 5.12 -3.32 -1.68
N PHE A 83 4.31 -2.81 -2.61
CA PHE A 83 2.90 -3.22 -2.72
C PHE A 83 2.77 -4.69 -3.08
N ALA A 84 3.56 -5.19 -4.02
CA ALA A 84 3.55 -6.59 -4.39
C ALA A 84 3.97 -7.50 -3.22
N VAL A 85 5.03 -7.17 -2.51
CA VAL A 85 5.50 -7.90 -1.31
C VAL A 85 4.42 -7.89 -0.23
N SER A 86 3.80 -6.75 0.03
CA SER A 86 2.74 -6.63 1.05
C SER A 86 1.53 -7.48 0.70
N ASN A 87 1.10 -7.49 -0.55
CA ASN A 87 -0.10 -8.20 -0.98
C ASN A 87 0.13 -9.72 -1.07
N TYR A 88 1.23 -10.13 -1.68
CA TYR A 88 1.43 -11.54 -2.05
C TYR A 88 2.25 -12.35 -1.06
N LEU A 89 3.07 -11.72 -0.24
CA LEU A 89 3.92 -12.39 0.75
C LEU A 89 3.52 -12.05 2.19
N LEU A 90 3.43 -10.78 2.52
CA LEU A 90 3.28 -10.34 3.90
C LEU A 90 1.84 -10.52 4.41
N MET A 91 0.85 -10.16 3.62
CA MET A 91 -0.55 -10.27 4.04
C MET A 91 -1.01 -11.72 4.28
N PRO A 92 -0.71 -12.70 3.40
CA PRO A 92 -0.99 -14.10 3.69
C PRO A 92 -0.31 -14.60 4.96
N LEU A 93 0.91 -14.14 5.22
CA LEU A 93 1.68 -14.50 6.41
C LEU A 93 1.06 -13.93 7.69
N ILE A 94 0.64 -12.67 7.66
CA ILE A 94 -0.07 -12.01 8.78
C ILE A 94 -1.37 -12.75 9.09
N ASN A 95 -2.15 -13.09 8.07
CA ASN A 95 -3.40 -13.82 8.23
C ASN A 95 -3.17 -15.21 8.82
N LYS A 96 -2.12 -15.91 8.37
CA LYS A 96 -1.72 -17.21 8.90
C LYS A 96 -1.38 -17.11 10.39
N TYR A 97 -0.55 -16.17 10.78
CA TYR A 97 -0.17 -15.99 12.19
C TYR A 97 -1.37 -15.67 13.07
N ARG A 98 -2.31 -14.87 12.56
CA ARG A 98 -3.55 -14.58 13.28
C ARG A 98 -4.40 -15.82 13.47
N ASP A 99 -4.58 -16.63 12.43
CA ASP A 99 -5.39 -17.85 12.47
C ASP A 99 -4.79 -18.92 13.39
N GLU A 100 -3.46 -19.01 13.47
CA GLU A 100 -2.73 -19.93 14.32
C GLU A 100 -2.52 -19.42 15.75
N SER A 101 -3.09 -18.27 16.10
CA SER A 101 -2.94 -17.60 17.42
C SER A 101 -1.48 -17.35 17.82
N GLN A 102 -0.61 -17.11 16.83
CA GLN A 102 0.79 -16.76 17.05
C GLN A 102 0.95 -15.24 17.25
N ASP A 103 0.57 -14.75 18.42
CA ASP A 103 0.43 -13.32 18.71
C ASP A 103 1.71 -12.52 18.49
N LYS A 104 2.88 -13.04 18.90
CA LYS A 104 4.17 -12.33 18.74
C LYS A 104 4.53 -12.18 17.27
N LYS A 105 4.40 -13.24 16.47
CA LYS A 105 4.68 -13.22 15.04
C LYS A 105 3.68 -12.34 14.29
N PHE A 106 2.41 -12.37 14.70
CA PHE A 106 1.39 -11.48 14.16
C PHE A 106 1.74 -10.01 14.41
N LYS A 107 2.04 -9.63 15.64
CA LYS A 107 2.39 -8.25 15.99
C LYS A 107 3.62 -7.76 15.23
N TYR A 108 4.65 -8.60 15.13
CA TYR A 108 5.88 -8.25 14.43
C TYR A 108 5.64 -8.07 12.92
N SER A 109 4.97 -9.02 12.27
CA SER A 109 4.69 -8.95 10.84
C SER A 109 3.71 -7.81 10.51
N HIS A 110 2.72 -7.56 11.36
CA HIS A 110 1.83 -6.42 11.24
C HIS A 110 2.59 -5.09 11.36
N PHE A 111 3.48 -4.97 12.33
CA PHE A 111 4.34 -3.79 12.49
C PHE A 111 5.19 -3.54 11.24
N ILE A 112 5.79 -4.59 10.65
CA ILE A 112 6.52 -4.47 9.39
C ILE A 112 5.62 -3.91 8.29
N SER A 113 4.39 -4.40 8.17
CA SER A 113 3.45 -3.91 7.15
C SER A 113 3.12 -2.42 7.33
N VAL A 114 2.97 -1.98 8.57
CA VAL A 114 2.72 -0.57 8.89
C VAL A 114 3.94 0.30 8.52
N VAL A 115 5.15 -0.14 8.86
CA VAL A 115 6.39 0.56 8.50
C VAL A 115 6.53 0.67 6.98
N ILE A 116 6.30 -0.41 6.25
CA ILE A 116 6.33 -0.40 4.78
C ILE A 116 5.34 0.62 4.24
N ASN A 117 4.11 0.64 4.75
CA ASN A 117 3.09 1.58 4.34
C ASN A 117 3.52 3.05 4.54
N PHE A 118 4.12 3.36 5.69
CA PHE A 118 4.64 4.70 5.95
C PHE A 118 5.81 5.07 5.04
N VAL A 119 6.74 4.15 4.80
CA VAL A 119 7.86 4.35 3.87
C VAL A 119 7.35 4.65 2.46
N GLN A 120 6.35 3.90 2.00
CA GLN A 120 5.72 4.15 0.71
C GLN A 120 5.07 5.53 0.64
N MET A 121 4.37 5.97 1.68
CA MET A 121 3.78 7.31 1.72
C MET A 121 4.85 8.41 1.67
N ILE A 122 5.96 8.23 2.35
CA ILE A 122 7.10 9.16 2.29
C ILE A 122 7.67 9.22 0.87
N PHE A 123 7.89 8.07 0.24
CA PHE A 123 8.40 8.02 -1.14
C PHE A 123 7.45 8.68 -2.13
N LEU A 124 6.13 8.46 -1.98
CA LEU A 124 5.12 9.13 -2.81
C LEU A 124 5.14 10.65 -2.61
N ALA A 125 5.27 11.11 -1.37
CA ALA A 125 5.39 12.53 -1.08
C ALA A 125 6.66 13.14 -1.73
N LEU A 126 7.79 12.43 -1.68
CA LEU A 126 9.04 12.86 -2.33
C LEU A 126 8.88 12.95 -3.86
N LEU A 127 8.11 12.04 -4.48
CA LEU A 127 7.81 12.09 -5.92
C LEU A 127 6.99 13.33 -6.31
N LEU A 128 6.23 13.90 -5.39
CA LEU A 128 5.32 15.02 -5.64
C LEU A 128 5.95 16.41 -5.34
N ILE A 129 7.13 16.44 -4.72
CA ILE A 129 7.89 17.65 -4.48
C ILE A 129 8.79 17.96 -5.68
#